data_5f83d1b390d86856ff5dd2c3547cd060
#
_entry.id   5f83d1b390d86856ff5dd2c3547cd060
#
_cell.length_a   1.000
_cell.length_b   1.000
_cell.length_c   1.000
_cell.angle_alpha   90.00
_cell.angle_beta   90.00
_cell.angle_gamma   90.00
#
_symmetry.space_group_name_H-M   'P 1'
#
loop_
_entity.id
_entity.type
_entity.pdbx_description
1 polymer ?
#
loop_
_entity_poly.entity_id
_entity_poly.type
_entity_poly.pdbx_seq_one_letter_code
_entity_poly.pdbx_strand_id
1 'polypeptide(L)' 'MRYLVTGGAGFIGTNLIKRLLEEGHSVVSIDNYSTGKKENHQEGCTYWEY' A
#
# COMPACT_ATOMS: atom_id res chain seq x y z
N MET A 1 6.01 1.08 13.77
CA MET A 1 4.55 1.25 13.88
C MET A 1 3.83 0.51 12.78
N ARG A 2 2.54 0.29 12.95
CA ARG A 2 1.70 -0.34 11.94
C ARG A 2 0.78 0.72 11.33
N TYR A 3 0.73 0.78 10.01
CA TYR A 3 -0.10 1.75 9.31
C TYR A 3 -1.12 1.06 8.42
N LEU A 4 -2.31 1.65 8.34
CA LEU A 4 -3.33 1.23 7.40
C LEU A 4 -3.46 2.32 6.34
N VAL A 5 -3.32 1.92 5.06
CA VAL A 5 -3.40 2.86 3.95
C VAL A 5 -4.58 2.45 3.06
N THR A 6 -5.47 3.38 2.76
CA THR A 6 -6.55 3.14 1.80
C THR A 6 -6.10 3.63 0.43
N GLY A 7 -6.45 2.89 -0.62
CA GLY A 7 -6.02 3.22 -1.97
C GLY A 7 -4.55 2.98 -2.22
N GLY A 8 -3.97 1.98 -1.53
CA GLY A 8 -2.53 1.75 -1.56
C GLY A 8 -1.96 1.25 -2.88
N ALA A 9 -2.81 0.76 -3.79
CA ALA A 9 -2.34 0.32 -5.11
C ALA A 9 -2.37 1.44 -6.14
N GLY A 10 -2.85 2.64 -5.78
CA GLY A 10 -2.79 3.81 -6.64
C GLY A 10 -1.42 4.47 -6.57
N PHE A 11 -1.23 5.49 -7.40
CA PHE A 11 0.08 6.14 -7.51
C PHE A 11 0.56 6.77 -6.20
N ILE A 12 -0.30 7.57 -5.58
CA ILE A 12 0.06 8.26 -4.33
C ILE A 12 0.23 7.26 -3.19
N GLY A 13 -0.69 6.31 -3.09
CA GLY A 13 -0.62 5.29 -2.04
C GLY A 13 0.62 4.42 -2.16
N THR A 14 1.00 4.06 -3.39
CA THR A 14 2.19 3.26 -3.63
C THR A 14 3.44 3.98 -3.12
N ASN A 15 3.58 5.27 -3.39
CA ASN A 15 4.72 6.04 -2.93
C ASN A 15 4.75 6.18 -1.41
N LEU A 16 3.58 6.37 -0.80
CA LEU A 16 3.47 6.46 0.65
C LEU A 16 3.88 5.14 1.32
N ILE A 17 3.38 4.03 0.79
CA ILE A 17 3.71 2.71 1.33
C ILE A 17 5.21 2.44 1.22
N LYS A 18 5.80 2.75 0.08
CA LYS A 18 7.23 2.58 -0.11
C LYS A 18 8.02 3.33 0.95
N ARG A 19 7.64 4.58 1.22
CA ARG A 19 8.33 5.39 2.22
C ARG A 19 8.20 4.80 3.62
N LEU A 20 6.98 4.34 3.97
CA LEU A 20 6.76 3.75 5.29
C LEU A 20 7.57 2.47 5.48
N LEU A 21 7.65 1.64 4.44
CA LEU A 21 8.44 0.41 4.51
C LEU A 21 9.92 0.72 4.64
N GLU A 22 10.41 1.74 3.96
CA GLU A 22 11.81 2.16 4.05
C GLU A 22 12.17 2.62 5.46
N GLU A 23 11.19 3.16 6.19
CA GLU A 23 11.38 3.61 7.56
C GLU A 23 11.18 2.50 8.58
N GLY A 24 10.96 1.28 8.14
CA GLY A 24 10.87 0.13 9.04
C GLY A 24 9.50 -0.12 9.63
N HIS A 25 8.46 0.46 9.05
CA HIS A 25 7.09 0.28 9.53
C HIS A 25 6.41 -0.90 8.87
N SER A 26 5.38 -1.46 9.55
CA SER A 26 4.50 -2.46 8.97
C SER A 26 3.33 -1.75 8.30
N VAL A 27 2.96 -2.16 7.11
CA VAL A 27 1.91 -1.49 6.34
C VAL A 27 0.89 -2.50 5.83
N VAL A 28 -0.40 -2.17 6.00
CA VAL A 28 -1.52 -2.90 5.42
C VAL A 28 -2.28 -1.92 4.53
N SER A 29 -2.60 -2.33 3.33
CA SER A 29 -3.35 -1.49 2.39
C SER A 29 -4.69 -2.12 2.05
N ILE A 30 -5.72 -1.28 1.94
CA ILE A 30 -7.04 -1.69 1.48
C ILE A 30 -7.36 -0.91 0.21
N ASP A 31 -7.70 -1.60 -0.87
CA ASP A 31 -7.98 -0.96 -2.15
C ASP A 31 -9.05 -1.76 -2.90
N ASN A 32 -9.91 -1.06 -3.63
CA ASN A 32 -10.89 -1.72 -4.50
C ASN A 32 -10.36 -1.83 -5.93
N TYR A 33 -9.15 -1.35 -6.18
CA TYR A 33 -8.46 -1.40 -7.47
C TYR A 33 -9.20 -0.67 -8.61
N SER A 34 -10.04 0.29 -8.28
CA SER A 34 -10.72 1.07 -9.32
C SER A 34 -9.74 1.93 -10.11
N THR A 35 -8.69 2.44 -9.46
CA THR A 35 -7.65 3.22 -10.10
C THR A 35 -6.26 2.62 -9.90
N GLY A 36 -6.11 1.72 -8.95
CA GLY A 36 -4.84 1.09 -8.63
C GLY A 36 -4.65 -0.20 -9.42
N LYS A 37 -3.43 -0.70 -9.43
CA LYS A 37 -3.06 -1.93 -10.14
C LYS A 37 -2.31 -2.86 -9.21
N LYS A 38 -2.58 -4.16 -9.33
CA LYS A 38 -1.90 -5.17 -8.50
C LYS A 38 -0.39 -5.20 -8.74
N GLU A 39 0.04 -4.81 -9.93
CA GLU A 39 1.46 -4.73 -10.24
C GLU A 39 2.18 -3.61 -9.49
N ASN A 40 1.44 -2.70 -8.85
CA ASN A 40 2.01 -1.65 -8.01
C ASN A 40 2.29 -2.10 -6.57
N HIS A 41 2.01 -3.36 -6.26
CA HIS A 41 2.22 -3.86 -4.89
C HIS A 41 3.69 -3.76 -4.49
N GLN A 42 3.91 -3.29 -3.27
CA GLN A 42 5.25 -3.20 -2.69
C GLN A 42 5.52 -4.43 -1.85
N GLU A 43 6.73 -4.97 -1.95
CA GLU A 43 7.14 -6.07 -1.11
C GLU A 43 7.19 -5.62 0.35
N GLY A 44 6.64 -6.42 1.24
CA GLY A 44 6.60 -6.09 2.66
C GLY A 44 5.30 -5.45 3.11
N CYS A 45 4.40 -5.13 2.19
CA CYS A 45 3.09 -4.58 2.51
C CYS A 45 2.01 -5.64 2.25
N THR A 46 1.04 -5.75 3.14
CA THR A 46 -0.12 -6.63 2.97
C THR A 46 -1.21 -5.85 2.26
N TYR A 47 -1.77 -6.41 1.20
CA TYR A 47 -2.81 -5.76 0.41
C TYR A 47 -4.13 -6.53 0.53
N TRP A 48 -5.20 -5.79 0.79
CA TRP A 48 -6.55 -6.33 0.90
C TRP A 48 -7.44 -5.65 -0.14
N GLU A 49 -8.26 -6.44 -0.81
CA GLU A 49 -9.21 -5.92 -1.80
C GLU A 49 -10.62 -5.93 -1.22
N TYR A 50 -11.41 -4.89 -1.52
CA TYR A 50 -12.79 -4.82 -1.09
C TYR A 50 -13.73 -4.42 -2.23
#